data_8db427286cd1a77535be2572f36fd26a
#
_entry.id   8db427286cd1a77535be2572f36fd26a
#
_cell.length_a   1.000
_cell.length_b   1.000
_cell.length_c   1.000
_cell.angle_alpha   90.00
_cell.angle_beta   90.00
_cell.angle_gamma   90.00
#
_symmetry.space_group_name_H-M   'P 1'
#
loop_
_entity.id
_entity.type
_entity.pdbx_description
1 polymer ?
#
loop_
_entity_poly.entity_id
_entity_poly.type
_entity_poly.pdbx_seq_one_letter_code
_entity_poly.pdbx_strand_id
1 'polypeptide(L)'
;LWAFSFSLIGQYLAGQVDSDFAVLVRVVIAAAVFIPLTRWRGLPVRLLAGFWVAGALQFGVTYLCLYRSFTVLTVPEVLLFTVLTPIYVTLIDDSLARRFNPWALVAALVAVGGGIIIRFEKIEGEYLTGFLLLQLANATFAAGQVLCRQLLARYPTDQPLYRFFGHFFLGALLLTIPSFLLFGDAGRLPQTSMQWGVLVYMGLFATALGMYWWVKGSTQVDAGTLAIMNELHVPAGLLVNLLIWNRDANLSKLALGGSVIIASLWLNRLGRNKQKPCAPG
;
A
#
# COMPACT_ATOMS: atom_id res chain seq x y z
N LEU A 1 -0.40 -1.12 12.17
CA LEU A 1 0.12 -2.38 11.67
C LEU A 1 1.25 -2.17 10.65
N TRP A 2 1.07 -1.35 9.62
CA TRP A 2 2.09 -1.15 8.58
C TRP A 2 3.31 -0.37 9.04
N ALA A 3 3.17 0.44 10.07
CA ALA A 3 4.27 1.20 10.64
C ALA A 3 5.47 0.33 11.04
N PHE A 4 5.22 -0.92 11.42
CA PHE A 4 6.26 -1.91 11.77
C PHE A 4 6.86 -2.61 10.55
N SER A 5 6.11 -2.69 9.44
CA SER A 5 6.44 -3.57 8.31
C SER A 5 7.80 -3.27 7.69
N PHE A 6 8.07 -1.99 7.40
CA PHE A 6 9.31 -1.62 6.71
C PHE A 6 10.56 -1.95 7.54
N SER A 7 10.52 -1.64 8.84
CA SER A 7 11.64 -1.94 9.75
C SER A 7 11.83 -3.44 9.93
N LEU A 8 10.74 -4.21 10.07
CA LEU A 8 10.81 -5.67 10.21
C LEU A 8 11.32 -6.33 8.92
N ILE A 9 10.88 -5.90 7.74
CA ILE A 9 11.39 -6.39 6.46
C ILE A 9 12.87 -6.08 6.35
N GLY A 10 13.27 -4.81 6.55
CA GLY A 10 14.65 -4.38 6.39
C GLY A 10 15.63 -5.03 7.39
N GLN A 11 15.18 -5.32 8.60
CA GLN A 11 16.05 -5.87 9.65
C GLN A 11 16.18 -7.39 9.60
N TYR A 12 15.12 -8.11 9.26
CA TYR A 12 15.08 -9.57 9.42
C TYR A 12 14.93 -10.34 8.11
N LEU A 13 14.44 -9.72 7.05
CA LEU A 13 14.19 -10.40 5.78
C LEU A 13 15.10 -9.91 4.65
N ALA A 14 15.29 -8.60 4.53
CA ALA A 14 16.06 -8.01 3.43
C ALA A 14 17.48 -8.56 3.38
N GLY A 15 17.88 -9.05 2.21
CA GLY A 15 19.20 -9.64 2.00
C GLY A 15 19.41 -11.03 2.64
N GLN A 16 18.56 -11.48 3.55
CA GLN A 16 18.68 -12.76 4.28
C GLN A 16 17.71 -13.82 3.76
N VAL A 17 16.48 -13.43 3.47
CA VAL A 17 15.43 -14.31 2.96
C VAL A 17 15.13 -13.94 1.51
N ASP A 18 14.86 -14.93 0.67
CA ASP A 18 14.44 -14.69 -0.70
C ASP A 18 13.18 -13.82 -0.76
N SER A 19 13.24 -12.76 -1.57
CA SER A 19 12.17 -11.78 -1.68
C SER A 19 10.88 -12.36 -2.22
N ASP A 20 10.97 -13.23 -3.24
CA ASP A 20 9.82 -13.85 -3.88
C ASP A 20 9.15 -14.87 -2.95
N PHE A 21 9.95 -15.64 -2.20
CA PHE A 21 9.46 -16.53 -1.16
C PHE A 21 8.74 -15.76 -0.05
N ALA A 22 9.35 -14.68 0.45
CA ALA A 22 8.77 -13.88 1.52
C ALA A 22 7.41 -13.28 1.11
N VAL A 23 7.29 -12.80 -0.14
CA VAL A 23 6.02 -12.31 -0.70
C VAL A 23 5.02 -13.45 -0.88
N LEU A 24 5.43 -14.61 -1.40
CA LEU A 24 4.55 -15.76 -1.57
C LEU A 24 3.96 -16.20 -0.22
N VAL A 25 4.79 -16.40 0.80
CA VAL A 25 4.32 -16.81 2.15
C VAL A 25 3.35 -15.79 2.72
N ARG A 26 3.66 -14.51 2.61
CA ARG A 26 2.79 -13.41 3.06
C ARG A 26 1.41 -13.46 2.40
N VAL A 27 1.35 -13.69 1.09
CA VAL A 27 0.10 -13.77 0.32
C VAL A 27 -0.64 -15.07 0.63
N VAL A 28 0.06 -16.20 0.76
CA VAL A 28 -0.53 -17.51 1.13
C VAL A 28 -1.20 -17.45 2.50
N ILE A 29 -0.54 -16.87 3.51
CA ILE A 29 -1.12 -16.71 4.85
C ILE A 29 -2.40 -15.87 4.78
N ALA A 30 -2.38 -14.74 4.07
CA ALA A 30 -3.54 -13.89 3.91
C ALA A 30 -4.67 -14.59 3.13
N ALA A 31 -4.33 -15.35 2.10
CA ALA A 31 -5.25 -16.17 1.33
C ALA A 31 -5.91 -17.25 2.19
N ALA A 32 -5.14 -17.93 3.04
CA ALA A 32 -5.64 -18.96 3.96
C ALA A 32 -6.70 -18.41 4.93
N VAL A 33 -6.61 -17.14 5.31
CA VAL A 33 -7.61 -16.47 6.16
C VAL A 33 -8.91 -16.20 5.39
N PHE A 34 -8.83 -15.69 4.17
CA PHE A 34 -10.01 -15.17 3.46
C PHE A 34 -10.63 -16.13 2.44
N ILE A 35 -9.87 -17.05 1.85
CA ILE A 35 -10.41 -18.03 0.88
C ILE A 35 -11.55 -18.86 1.46
N PRO A 36 -11.46 -19.41 2.71
CA PRO A 36 -12.57 -20.15 3.31
C PRO A 36 -13.84 -19.33 3.53
N LEU A 37 -13.69 -18.01 3.71
CA LEU A 37 -14.79 -17.08 3.93
C LEU A 37 -15.39 -16.55 2.63
N THR A 38 -14.76 -16.82 1.49
CA THR A 38 -15.07 -16.22 0.21
C THR A 38 -16.32 -16.82 -0.42
N ARG A 39 -17.16 -15.97 -0.98
CA ARG A 39 -18.31 -16.37 -1.80
C ARG A 39 -17.87 -16.72 -3.21
N TRP A 40 -18.12 -17.97 -3.61
CA TRP A 40 -17.69 -18.50 -4.91
C TRP A 40 -18.76 -18.44 -6.00
N ARG A 41 -20.03 -18.30 -5.63
CA ARG A 41 -21.15 -18.38 -6.57
C ARG A 41 -22.00 -17.11 -6.57
N GLY A 42 -22.65 -16.84 -7.70
CA GLY A 42 -23.60 -15.74 -7.81
C GLY A 42 -22.96 -14.35 -7.93
N LEU A 43 -21.70 -14.27 -8.36
CA LEU A 43 -21.01 -13.02 -8.64
C LEU A 43 -20.84 -12.83 -10.15
N PRO A 44 -21.01 -11.61 -10.67
CA PRO A 44 -20.72 -11.31 -12.08
C PRO A 44 -19.26 -11.60 -12.40
N VAL A 45 -18.98 -12.28 -13.52
CA VAL A 45 -17.62 -12.61 -13.97
C VAL A 45 -16.74 -11.35 -14.08
N ARG A 46 -17.29 -10.24 -14.52
CA ARG A 46 -16.56 -8.95 -14.61
C ARG A 46 -16.10 -8.44 -13.24
N LEU A 47 -16.91 -8.64 -12.20
CA LEU A 47 -16.56 -8.27 -10.84
C LEU A 47 -15.45 -9.16 -10.30
N LEU A 48 -15.55 -10.47 -10.52
CA LEU A 48 -14.52 -11.44 -10.13
C LEU A 48 -13.19 -11.15 -10.82
N ALA A 49 -13.19 -11.00 -12.12
CA ALA A 49 -11.98 -10.64 -12.89
C ALA A 49 -11.39 -9.30 -12.40
N GLY A 50 -12.24 -8.31 -12.11
CA GLY A 50 -11.81 -7.04 -11.54
C GLY A 50 -11.12 -7.20 -10.18
N PHE A 51 -11.64 -8.03 -9.29
CA PHE A 51 -11.00 -8.31 -7.99
C PHE A 51 -9.68 -9.08 -8.16
N TRP A 52 -9.59 -10.01 -9.11
CA TRP A 52 -8.33 -10.70 -9.39
C TRP A 52 -7.28 -9.73 -9.91
N VAL A 53 -7.63 -8.85 -10.84
CA VAL A 53 -6.72 -7.82 -11.35
C VAL A 53 -6.31 -6.85 -10.24
N ALA A 54 -7.26 -6.36 -9.43
CA ALA A 54 -6.97 -5.48 -8.31
C ALA A 54 -6.01 -6.14 -7.31
N GLY A 55 -6.22 -7.41 -6.98
CA GLY A 55 -5.34 -8.17 -6.09
C GLY A 55 -3.98 -8.46 -6.69
N ALA A 56 -3.92 -8.82 -7.98
CA ALA A 56 -2.66 -9.01 -8.71
C ALA A 56 -1.82 -7.73 -8.68
N LEU A 57 -2.42 -6.57 -8.91
CA LEU A 57 -1.73 -5.28 -8.85
C LEU A 57 -1.33 -4.92 -7.42
N GLN A 58 -2.30 -4.89 -6.48
CA GLN A 58 -2.12 -4.34 -5.14
C GLN A 58 -1.28 -5.23 -4.23
N PHE A 59 -1.36 -6.55 -4.37
CA PHE A 59 -0.67 -7.51 -3.50
C PHE A 59 0.38 -8.34 -4.26
N GLY A 60 0.17 -8.59 -5.55
CA GLY A 60 1.15 -9.31 -6.38
C GLY A 60 2.31 -8.41 -6.78
N VAL A 61 2.13 -7.56 -7.79
CA VAL A 61 3.19 -6.71 -8.35
C VAL A 61 3.77 -5.77 -7.29
N THR A 62 2.91 -5.12 -6.51
CA THR A 62 3.35 -4.18 -5.47
C THR A 62 4.32 -4.81 -4.49
N TYR A 63 3.99 -5.99 -3.94
CA TYR A 63 4.86 -6.62 -2.95
C TYR A 63 6.13 -7.20 -3.58
N LEU A 64 6.06 -7.77 -4.77
CA LEU A 64 7.26 -8.24 -5.49
C LEU A 64 8.24 -7.09 -5.74
N CYS A 65 7.76 -5.96 -6.25
CA CYS A 65 8.59 -4.78 -6.47
C CYS A 65 9.12 -4.19 -5.15
N LEU A 66 8.28 -4.08 -4.13
CA LEU A 66 8.65 -3.56 -2.82
C LEU A 66 9.73 -4.42 -2.16
N TYR A 67 9.57 -5.75 -2.11
CA TYR A 67 10.57 -6.61 -1.46
C TYR A 67 11.89 -6.65 -2.24
N ARG A 68 11.83 -6.67 -3.57
CA ARG A 68 13.03 -6.58 -4.41
C ARG A 68 13.73 -5.23 -4.27
N SER A 69 13.01 -4.13 -4.01
CA SER A 69 13.67 -2.83 -3.79
C SER A 69 14.55 -2.82 -2.54
N PHE A 70 14.22 -3.59 -1.50
CA PHE A 70 15.07 -3.73 -0.31
C PHE A 70 16.40 -4.45 -0.55
N THR A 71 16.62 -5.08 -1.71
CA THR A 71 17.92 -5.66 -2.06
C THR A 71 18.91 -4.63 -2.56
N VAL A 72 18.44 -3.46 -2.99
CA VAL A 72 19.25 -2.38 -3.61
C VAL A 72 19.07 -1.02 -2.92
N LEU A 73 18.09 -0.89 -2.01
CA LEU A 73 17.82 0.33 -1.26
C LEU A 73 17.83 0.06 0.24
N THR A 74 18.22 1.08 0.98
CA THR A 74 18.09 1.12 2.44
C THR A 74 16.63 1.35 2.86
N VAL A 75 16.29 1.00 4.10
CA VAL A 75 14.95 1.25 4.65
C VAL A 75 14.52 2.73 4.55
N PRO A 76 15.38 3.72 4.90
CA PRO A 76 15.04 5.14 4.72
C PRO A 76 14.70 5.52 3.28
N GLU A 77 15.49 5.04 2.30
CA GLU A 77 15.25 5.31 0.87
C GLU A 77 13.93 4.70 0.37
N VAL A 78 13.65 3.45 0.77
CA VAL A 78 12.36 2.81 0.45
C VAL A 78 11.21 3.65 0.99
N LEU A 79 11.31 4.09 2.23
CA LEU A 79 10.29 4.93 2.86
C LEU A 79 10.18 6.31 2.21
N LEU A 80 11.29 6.91 1.75
CA LEU A 80 11.27 8.20 1.05
C LEU A 80 10.56 8.06 -0.31
N PHE A 81 10.89 7.02 -1.07
CA PHE A 81 10.33 6.86 -2.42
C PHE A 81 8.86 6.42 -2.42
N THR A 82 8.35 5.83 -1.34
CA THR A 82 6.92 5.51 -1.20
C THR A 82 6.04 6.75 -0.98
N VAL A 83 6.61 7.89 -0.62
CA VAL A 83 5.90 9.18 -0.40
C VAL A 83 5.15 9.66 -1.66
N LEU A 84 5.52 9.18 -2.86
CA LEU A 84 4.85 9.59 -4.10
C LEU A 84 3.49 8.91 -4.35
N THR A 85 3.11 7.93 -3.52
CA THR A 85 1.84 7.17 -3.65
C THR A 85 0.59 8.05 -3.80
N PRO A 86 0.39 9.15 -3.05
CA PRO A 86 -0.79 10.00 -3.20
C PRO A 86 -0.99 10.58 -4.58
N ILE A 87 0.09 10.88 -5.29
CA ILE A 87 0.04 11.40 -6.66
C ILE A 87 -0.53 10.32 -7.58
N TYR A 88 -0.06 9.08 -7.47
CA TYR A 88 -0.57 7.97 -8.27
C TYR A 88 -2.05 7.70 -7.99
N VAL A 89 -2.49 7.74 -6.72
CA VAL A 89 -3.90 7.53 -6.34
C VAL A 89 -4.80 8.56 -6.99
N THR A 90 -4.44 9.84 -6.92
CA THR A 90 -5.25 10.92 -7.51
C THR A 90 -5.28 10.85 -9.03
N LEU A 91 -4.14 10.66 -9.69
CA LEU A 91 -4.06 10.60 -11.14
C LEU A 91 -4.80 9.38 -11.71
N ILE A 92 -4.71 8.21 -11.06
CA ILE A 92 -5.39 7.00 -11.49
C ILE A 92 -6.90 7.12 -11.27
N ASP A 93 -7.35 7.66 -10.12
CA ASP A 93 -8.79 7.89 -9.88
C ASP A 93 -9.37 8.85 -10.90
N ASP A 94 -8.70 9.95 -11.16
CA ASP A 94 -9.14 10.95 -12.16
C ASP A 94 -9.18 10.36 -13.57
N SER A 95 -8.17 9.59 -13.96
CA SER A 95 -8.10 8.91 -15.26
C SER A 95 -9.26 7.92 -15.44
N LEU A 96 -9.48 7.04 -14.45
CA LEU A 96 -10.55 6.03 -14.51
C LEU A 96 -11.95 6.67 -14.43
N ALA A 97 -12.09 7.76 -13.69
CA ALA A 97 -13.34 8.52 -13.61
C ALA A 97 -13.53 9.49 -14.77
N ARG A 98 -12.57 9.60 -15.70
CA ARG A 98 -12.56 10.54 -16.84
C ARG A 98 -12.85 11.97 -16.41
N ARG A 99 -12.26 12.41 -15.32
CA ARG A 99 -12.39 13.77 -14.76
C ARG A 99 -11.03 14.21 -14.27
N PHE A 100 -10.86 15.51 -14.03
CA PHE A 100 -9.66 16.06 -13.41
C PHE A 100 -10.06 16.85 -12.17
N ASN A 101 -9.51 16.46 -11.01
CA ASN A 101 -9.73 17.15 -9.75
C ASN A 101 -8.44 17.85 -9.29
N PRO A 102 -8.23 19.13 -9.68
CA PRO A 102 -7.01 19.84 -9.33
C PRO A 102 -6.82 20.01 -7.83
N TRP A 103 -7.89 20.09 -7.05
CA TRP A 103 -7.80 20.23 -5.59
C TRP A 103 -7.29 18.95 -4.92
N ALA A 104 -7.72 17.78 -5.39
CA ALA A 104 -7.20 16.52 -4.90
C ALA A 104 -5.71 16.36 -5.23
N LEU A 105 -5.31 16.73 -6.45
CA LEU A 105 -3.90 16.69 -6.86
C LEU A 105 -3.05 17.67 -6.06
N VAL A 106 -3.49 18.91 -5.85
CA VAL A 106 -2.76 19.89 -5.02
C VAL A 106 -2.64 19.38 -3.58
N ALA A 107 -3.72 18.82 -3.02
CA ALA A 107 -3.67 18.25 -1.67
C ALA A 107 -2.70 17.05 -1.59
N ALA A 108 -2.66 16.19 -2.63
CA ALA A 108 -1.69 15.09 -2.72
C ALA A 108 -0.25 15.62 -2.79
N LEU A 109 0.03 16.65 -3.58
CA LEU A 109 1.36 17.26 -3.66
C LEU A 109 1.80 17.88 -2.32
N VAL A 110 0.88 18.52 -1.59
CA VAL A 110 1.15 19.05 -0.25
C VAL A 110 1.45 17.92 0.72
N ALA A 111 0.69 16.79 0.68
CA ALA A 111 0.95 15.62 1.50
C ALA A 111 2.33 15.01 1.23
N VAL A 112 2.69 14.89 -0.07
CA VAL A 112 4.03 14.46 -0.49
C VAL A 112 5.11 15.38 0.07
N GLY A 113 4.92 16.70 0.00
CA GLY A 113 5.83 17.66 0.61
C GLY A 113 6.02 17.43 2.12
N GLY A 114 4.93 17.16 2.84
CA GLY A 114 4.97 16.78 4.26
C GLY A 114 5.78 15.49 4.51
N GLY A 115 5.57 14.47 3.70
CA GLY A 115 6.31 13.21 3.76
C GLY A 115 7.81 13.41 3.48
N ILE A 116 8.17 14.24 2.49
CA ILE A 116 9.56 14.60 2.17
C ILE A 116 10.20 15.32 3.37
N ILE A 117 9.54 16.31 3.98
CA ILE A 117 10.07 17.01 5.16
C ILE A 117 10.44 16.03 6.28
N ILE A 118 9.61 15.02 6.51
CA ILE A 118 9.84 14.01 7.54
C ILE A 118 11.05 13.13 7.20
N ARG A 119 11.17 12.71 5.94
CA ARG A 119 12.06 11.61 5.53
C ARG A 119 13.24 11.99 4.68
N PHE A 120 13.40 13.29 4.37
CA PHE A 120 14.51 13.71 3.50
C PHE A 120 15.85 13.31 4.11
N GLU A 121 16.51 12.37 3.45
CA GLU A 121 17.88 11.95 3.68
C GLU A 121 18.69 12.04 2.39
N LYS A 122 19.99 12.16 2.50
CA LYS A 122 20.88 12.17 1.34
C LYS A 122 20.87 10.80 0.69
N ILE A 123 20.55 10.75 -0.60
CA ILE A 123 20.58 9.53 -1.38
C ILE A 123 22.02 9.28 -1.82
N GLU A 124 22.55 8.10 -1.54
CA GLU A 124 23.91 7.70 -1.87
C GLU A 124 23.90 6.46 -2.77
N GLY A 125 24.82 6.42 -3.77
CA GLY A 125 24.99 5.26 -4.63
C GLY A 125 24.01 5.14 -5.81
N GLU A 126 23.94 3.94 -6.37
CA GLU A 126 23.08 3.61 -7.53
C GLU A 126 21.66 3.27 -7.10
N TYR A 127 20.82 4.26 -6.92
CA TYR A 127 19.44 4.13 -6.45
C TYR A 127 18.39 3.94 -7.56
N LEU A 128 18.74 4.15 -8.84
CA LEU A 128 17.77 4.24 -9.94
C LEU A 128 16.91 2.97 -10.08
N THR A 129 17.52 1.81 -10.03
CA THR A 129 16.78 0.53 -10.14
C THR A 129 15.78 0.37 -8.99
N GLY A 130 16.21 0.63 -7.76
CA GLY A 130 15.34 0.59 -6.59
C GLY A 130 14.23 1.62 -6.65
N PHE A 131 14.55 2.84 -7.10
CA PHE A 131 13.56 3.89 -7.34
C PHE A 131 12.49 3.45 -8.34
N LEU A 132 12.88 2.92 -9.51
CA LEU A 132 11.93 2.45 -10.53
C LEU A 132 11.06 1.30 -10.03
N LEU A 133 11.62 0.35 -9.29
CA LEU A 133 10.86 -0.72 -8.64
C LEU A 133 9.81 -0.15 -7.68
N LEU A 134 10.18 0.84 -6.88
CA LEU A 134 9.23 1.47 -5.94
C LEU A 134 8.19 2.34 -6.64
N GLN A 135 8.53 3.03 -7.73
CA GLN A 135 7.50 3.75 -8.50
C GLN A 135 6.50 2.79 -9.14
N LEU A 136 6.95 1.64 -9.63
CA LEU A 136 6.05 0.58 -10.11
C LEU A 136 5.18 0.03 -8.96
N ALA A 137 5.76 -0.19 -7.77
CA ALA A 137 5.03 -0.61 -6.58
C ALA A 137 3.97 0.44 -6.18
N ASN A 138 4.33 1.72 -6.13
CA ASN A 138 3.41 2.82 -5.79
C ASN A 138 2.25 2.90 -6.80
N ALA A 139 2.56 2.83 -8.10
CA ALA A 139 1.56 2.90 -9.17
C ALA A 139 0.60 1.70 -9.12
N THR A 140 1.11 0.48 -8.95
CA THR A 140 0.29 -0.74 -8.90
C THR A 140 -0.51 -0.83 -7.60
N PHE A 141 0.03 -0.38 -6.48
CA PHE A 141 -0.72 -0.26 -5.22
C PHE A 141 -1.87 0.73 -5.36
N ALA A 142 -1.61 1.91 -5.91
CA ALA A 142 -2.63 2.91 -6.18
C ALA A 142 -3.70 2.41 -7.16
N ALA A 143 -3.28 1.76 -8.26
CA ALA A 143 -4.20 1.20 -9.24
C ALA A 143 -5.11 0.12 -8.63
N GLY A 144 -4.56 -0.80 -7.83
CA GLY A 144 -5.33 -1.85 -7.19
C GLY A 144 -6.38 -1.31 -6.22
N GLN A 145 -6.00 -0.36 -5.35
CA GLN A 145 -6.97 0.22 -4.40
C GLN A 145 -8.04 1.09 -5.07
N VAL A 146 -7.70 1.86 -6.09
CA VAL A 146 -8.68 2.67 -6.84
C VAL A 146 -9.62 1.77 -7.63
N LEU A 147 -9.09 0.75 -8.32
CA LEU A 147 -9.89 -0.22 -9.06
C LEU A 147 -10.88 -0.94 -8.14
N CYS A 148 -10.42 -1.42 -6.97
CA CYS A 148 -11.28 -2.05 -5.99
C CYS A 148 -12.43 -1.15 -5.55
N ARG A 149 -12.12 0.11 -5.22
CA ARG A 149 -13.10 1.11 -4.82
C ARG A 149 -14.16 1.35 -5.91
N GLN A 150 -13.72 1.48 -7.16
CA GLN A 150 -14.63 1.68 -8.30
C GLN A 150 -15.48 0.44 -8.60
N LEU A 151 -14.92 -0.76 -8.49
CA LEU A 151 -15.67 -2.01 -8.65
C LEU A 151 -16.79 -2.12 -7.61
N LEU A 152 -16.48 -1.86 -6.33
CA LEU A 152 -17.48 -1.89 -5.27
C LEU A 152 -18.56 -0.82 -5.42
N ALA A 153 -18.19 0.36 -5.95
CA ALA A 153 -19.18 1.41 -6.27
C ALA A 153 -20.06 1.05 -7.47
N ARG A 154 -19.50 0.37 -8.48
CA ARG A 154 -20.23 -0.01 -9.71
C ARG A 154 -21.13 -1.24 -9.52
N TYR A 155 -20.75 -2.12 -8.62
CA TYR A 155 -21.48 -3.35 -8.30
C TYR A 155 -21.87 -3.35 -6.82
N PRO A 156 -22.84 -2.49 -6.42
CA PRO A 156 -23.27 -2.42 -5.02
C PRO A 156 -23.81 -3.78 -4.58
N THR A 157 -23.48 -4.17 -3.35
CA THR A 157 -23.89 -5.43 -2.77
C THR A 157 -24.10 -5.28 -1.27
N ASP A 158 -25.12 -5.93 -0.75
CA ASP A 158 -25.40 -5.99 0.70
C ASP A 158 -24.47 -6.98 1.43
N GLN A 159 -23.64 -7.70 0.67
CA GLN A 159 -22.73 -8.67 1.26
C GLN A 159 -21.50 -7.98 1.85
N PRO A 160 -21.02 -8.43 3.01
CA PRO A 160 -19.84 -7.85 3.63
C PRO A 160 -18.58 -8.12 2.80
N LEU A 161 -17.66 -7.16 2.81
CA LEU A 161 -16.42 -7.17 2.01
C LEU A 161 -15.60 -8.46 2.16
N TYR A 162 -15.56 -9.06 3.37
CA TYR A 162 -14.77 -10.28 3.61
C TYR A 162 -15.23 -11.47 2.73
N ARG A 163 -16.48 -11.46 2.23
CA ARG A 163 -17.01 -12.47 1.31
C ARG A 163 -16.38 -12.39 -0.10
N PHE A 164 -15.70 -11.31 -0.40
CA PHE A 164 -15.05 -11.08 -1.71
C PHE A 164 -13.53 -11.01 -1.59
N PHE A 165 -13.03 -10.80 -0.38
CA PHE A 165 -11.63 -10.44 -0.18
C PHE A 165 -10.65 -11.55 -0.54
N GLY A 166 -11.05 -12.83 -0.47
CA GLY A 166 -10.23 -13.94 -0.95
C GLY A 166 -9.94 -13.90 -2.44
N HIS A 167 -10.82 -13.30 -3.27
CA HIS A 167 -10.58 -13.16 -4.70
C HIS A 167 -9.38 -12.25 -5.01
N PHE A 168 -9.10 -11.25 -4.16
CA PHE A 168 -7.89 -10.44 -4.30
C PHE A 168 -6.62 -11.29 -4.14
N PHE A 169 -6.60 -12.15 -3.14
CA PHE A 169 -5.43 -13.01 -2.91
C PHE A 169 -5.27 -14.09 -3.99
N LEU A 170 -6.35 -14.56 -4.61
CA LEU A 170 -6.23 -15.43 -5.79
C LEU A 170 -5.53 -14.71 -6.94
N GLY A 171 -5.91 -13.46 -7.21
CA GLY A 171 -5.22 -12.65 -8.21
C GLY A 171 -3.73 -12.45 -7.89
N ALA A 172 -3.40 -12.20 -6.62
CA ALA A 172 -2.02 -12.08 -6.19
C ALA A 172 -1.23 -13.39 -6.32
N LEU A 173 -1.82 -14.54 -5.97
CA LEU A 173 -1.21 -15.86 -6.08
C LEU A 173 -0.87 -16.23 -7.52
N LEU A 174 -1.69 -15.81 -8.51
CA LEU A 174 -1.40 -16.00 -9.94
C LEU A 174 -0.07 -15.37 -10.38
N LEU A 175 0.43 -14.38 -9.66
CA LEU A 175 1.71 -13.74 -9.93
C LEU A 175 2.82 -14.22 -8.99
N THR A 176 2.52 -14.35 -7.70
CA THR A 176 3.55 -14.66 -6.70
C THR A 176 4.02 -16.10 -6.74
N ILE A 177 3.15 -17.06 -7.11
CA ILE A 177 3.56 -18.45 -7.31
C ILE A 177 4.53 -18.59 -8.49
N PRO A 178 4.20 -18.14 -9.73
CA PRO A 178 5.14 -18.19 -10.83
C PRO A 178 6.42 -17.39 -10.56
N SER A 179 6.32 -16.24 -9.88
CA SER A 179 7.49 -15.44 -9.55
C SER A 179 8.50 -16.22 -8.71
N PHE A 180 8.03 -16.88 -7.64
CA PHE A 180 8.91 -17.71 -6.82
C PHE A 180 9.45 -18.94 -7.58
N LEU A 181 8.64 -19.61 -8.39
CA LEU A 181 9.07 -20.79 -9.15
C LEU A 181 10.11 -20.46 -10.23
N LEU A 182 10.06 -19.25 -10.82
CA LEU A 182 10.93 -18.84 -11.91
C LEU A 182 12.17 -18.06 -11.42
N PHE A 183 12.06 -17.30 -10.35
CA PHE A 183 13.07 -16.34 -9.90
C PHE A 183 13.48 -16.53 -8.44
N GLY A 184 12.77 -17.38 -7.68
CA GLY A 184 13.04 -17.60 -6.27
C GLY A 184 14.31 -18.42 -6.04
N ASP A 185 14.99 -18.15 -4.95
CA ASP A 185 16.17 -18.87 -4.49
C ASP A 185 15.82 -19.76 -3.29
N ALA A 186 15.64 -21.06 -3.54
CA ALA A 186 15.35 -22.04 -2.51
C ALA A 186 16.50 -22.21 -1.47
N GLY A 187 17.71 -21.73 -1.78
CA GLY A 187 18.83 -21.70 -0.83
C GLY A 187 18.70 -20.59 0.25
N ARG A 188 17.79 -19.61 0.04
CA ARG A 188 17.62 -18.47 0.92
C ARG A 188 16.25 -18.45 1.59
N LEU A 189 15.81 -19.59 2.11
CA LEU A 189 14.58 -19.72 2.90
C LEU A 189 14.79 -19.25 4.34
N PRO A 190 13.71 -18.90 5.09
CA PRO A 190 13.81 -18.48 6.49
C PRO A 190 14.44 -19.58 7.34
N GLN A 191 15.49 -19.23 8.08
CA GLN A 191 16.24 -20.18 8.91
C GLN A 191 16.02 -19.98 10.40
N THR A 192 15.47 -18.84 10.81
CA THR A 192 15.26 -18.52 12.21
C THR A 192 13.77 -18.40 12.55
N SER A 193 13.43 -18.71 13.81
CA SER A 193 12.06 -18.51 14.32
C SER A 193 11.61 -17.05 14.21
N MET A 194 12.54 -16.10 14.32
CA MET A 194 12.26 -14.68 14.18
C MET A 194 11.81 -14.34 12.75
N GLN A 195 12.50 -14.85 11.72
CA GLN A 195 12.13 -14.65 10.32
C GLN A 195 10.74 -15.21 10.02
N TRP A 196 10.44 -16.42 10.50
CA TRP A 196 9.11 -17.01 10.39
C TRP A 196 8.05 -16.17 11.13
N GLY A 197 8.36 -15.71 12.34
CA GLY A 197 7.48 -14.81 13.11
C GLY A 197 7.16 -13.52 12.37
N VAL A 198 8.17 -12.91 11.73
CA VAL A 198 7.99 -11.72 10.89
C VAL A 198 7.10 -12.03 9.68
N LEU A 199 7.32 -13.15 8.98
CA LEU A 199 6.49 -13.55 7.84
C LEU A 199 5.04 -13.79 8.25
N VAL A 200 4.80 -14.46 9.37
CA VAL A 200 3.44 -14.65 9.92
C VAL A 200 2.80 -13.31 10.26
N TYR A 201 3.52 -12.41 10.92
CA TYR A 201 3.05 -11.05 11.20
C TYR A 201 2.69 -10.30 9.91
N MET A 202 3.55 -10.36 8.88
CA MET A 202 3.31 -9.72 7.59
C MET A 202 2.08 -10.30 6.89
N GLY A 203 1.90 -11.61 6.90
CA GLY A 203 0.77 -12.28 6.26
C GLY A 203 -0.54 -12.04 6.99
N LEU A 204 -0.57 -12.28 8.30
CA LEU A 204 -1.79 -12.25 9.10
C LEU A 204 -2.23 -10.84 9.46
N PHE A 205 -1.32 -10.04 10.04
CA PHE A 205 -1.68 -8.72 10.57
C PHE A 205 -1.55 -7.62 9.53
N ALA A 206 -0.42 -7.52 8.84
CA ALA A 206 -0.20 -6.42 7.90
C ALA A 206 -0.98 -6.63 6.58
N THR A 207 -1.07 -7.87 6.07
CA THR A 207 -1.74 -8.16 4.80
C THR A 207 -3.20 -8.55 4.99
N ALA A 208 -3.49 -9.60 5.77
CA ALA A 208 -4.89 -10.05 5.91
C ALA A 208 -5.74 -8.98 6.60
N LEU A 209 -5.48 -8.69 7.86
CA LEU A 209 -6.29 -7.76 8.64
C LEU A 209 -6.08 -6.30 8.23
N GLY A 210 -4.84 -5.87 8.09
CA GLY A 210 -4.52 -4.47 7.78
C GLY A 210 -5.08 -4.04 6.42
N MET A 211 -4.90 -4.87 5.37
CA MET A 211 -5.45 -4.56 4.05
C MET A 211 -6.97 -4.70 3.98
N TYR A 212 -7.55 -5.64 4.71
CA TYR A 212 -9.00 -5.73 4.82
C TYR A 212 -9.60 -4.43 5.38
N TRP A 213 -9.07 -3.94 6.51
CA TRP A 213 -9.55 -2.68 7.10
C TRP A 213 -9.25 -1.48 6.22
N TRP A 214 -8.11 -1.48 5.53
CA TRP A 214 -7.75 -0.43 4.60
C TRP A 214 -8.74 -0.36 3.43
N VAL A 215 -8.99 -1.47 2.76
CA VAL A 215 -9.94 -1.54 1.64
C VAL A 215 -11.35 -1.18 2.09
N LYS A 216 -11.78 -1.67 3.27
CA LYS A 216 -13.06 -1.29 3.86
C LYS A 216 -13.16 0.22 4.11
N GLY A 217 -12.11 0.83 4.67
CA GLY A 217 -12.05 2.28 4.90
C GLY A 217 -12.00 3.08 3.59
N SER A 218 -11.28 2.58 2.58
CA SER A 218 -11.14 3.27 1.29
C SER A 218 -12.47 3.47 0.55
N THR A 219 -13.46 2.61 0.79
CA THR A 219 -14.81 2.75 0.21
C THR A 219 -15.66 3.82 0.91
N GLN A 220 -15.23 4.32 2.06
CA GLN A 220 -15.97 5.29 2.88
C GLN A 220 -15.48 6.74 2.70
N VAL A 221 -14.39 6.93 1.96
CA VAL A 221 -13.76 8.24 1.76
C VAL A 221 -13.64 8.58 0.28
N ASP A 222 -13.45 9.85 -0.04
CA ASP A 222 -13.12 10.29 -1.40
C ASP A 222 -11.66 9.96 -1.76
N ALA A 223 -11.34 10.00 -3.07
CA ALA A 223 -10.02 9.64 -3.58
C ALA A 223 -8.91 10.54 -3.05
N GLY A 224 -9.15 11.84 -2.88
CA GLY A 224 -8.18 12.77 -2.33
C GLY A 224 -7.87 12.45 -0.87
N THR A 225 -8.88 12.17 -0.05
CA THR A 225 -8.70 11.71 1.33
C THR A 225 -7.94 10.38 1.37
N LEU A 226 -8.30 9.41 0.52
CA LEU A 226 -7.60 8.13 0.42
C LEU A 226 -6.12 8.33 0.05
N ALA A 227 -5.85 9.20 -0.91
CA ALA A 227 -4.49 9.54 -1.32
C ALA A 227 -3.65 10.04 -0.13
N ILE A 228 -4.14 11.02 0.60
CA ILE A 228 -3.43 11.62 1.73
C ILE A 228 -3.27 10.62 2.89
N MET A 229 -4.28 9.78 3.15
CA MET A 229 -4.22 8.75 4.19
C MET A 229 -3.10 7.74 3.96
N ASN A 230 -2.65 7.53 2.71
CA ASN A 230 -1.47 6.72 2.44
C ASN A 230 -0.21 7.29 3.10
N GLU A 231 -0.14 8.60 3.36
CA GLU A 231 1.02 9.22 4.02
C GLU A 231 1.01 9.08 5.55
N LEU A 232 -0.10 8.73 6.18
CA LEU A 232 -0.15 8.60 7.64
C LEU A 232 0.74 7.46 8.19
N HIS A 233 1.13 6.49 7.36
CA HIS A 233 2.08 5.47 7.78
C HIS A 233 3.49 6.04 8.02
N VAL A 234 3.82 7.19 7.43
CA VAL A 234 5.11 7.87 7.57
C VAL A 234 5.32 8.35 9.02
N PRO A 235 4.50 9.26 9.58
CA PRO A 235 4.65 9.65 10.97
C PRO A 235 4.46 8.50 11.94
N ALA A 236 3.53 7.57 11.65
CA ALA A 236 3.33 6.39 12.48
C ALA A 236 4.57 5.46 12.53
N GLY A 237 5.26 5.26 11.40
CA GLY A 237 6.49 4.47 11.33
C GLY A 237 7.63 5.09 12.13
N LEU A 238 7.76 6.42 12.11
CA LEU A 238 8.75 7.12 12.92
C LEU A 238 8.45 7.04 14.41
N LEU A 239 7.19 7.19 14.81
CA LEU A 239 6.78 6.99 16.21
C LEU A 239 7.10 5.58 16.70
N VAL A 240 6.84 4.57 15.89
CA VAL A 240 7.20 3.18 16.20
C VAL A 240 8.72 3.01 16.34
N ASN A 241 9.52 3.58 15.44
CA ASN A 241 10.97 3.53 15.52
C ASN A 241 11.51 4.22 16.79
N LEU A 242 10.93 5.36 17.16
CA LEU A 242 11.30 6.09 18.37
C LEU A 242 10.94 5.29 19.63
N LEU A 243 9.71 4.75 19.72
CA LEU A 243 9.19 4.13 20.94
C LEU A 243 9.70 2.71 21.18
N ILE A 244 9.99 1.95 20.10
CA ILE A 244 10.31 0.51 20.21
C ILE A 244 11.80 0.24 19.97
N TRP A 245 12.40 0.87 18.97
CA TRP A 245 13.80 0.66 18.62
C TRP A 245 14.74 1.72 19.19
N ASN A 246 14.21 2.70 19.93
CA ASN A 246 14.97 3.80 20.54
C ASN A 246 15.97 4.46 19.55
N ARG A 247 15.58 4.55 18.28
CA ARG A 247 16.36 5.21 17.23
C ARG A 247 16.06 6.70 17.27
N ASP A 248 17.10 7.50 17.12
CA ASP A 248 16.97 8.95 17.07
C ASP A 248 15.99 9.37 15.96
N ALA A 249 14.95 10.08 16.35
CA ALA A 249 13.98 10.68 15.42
C ALA A 249 14.01 12.21 15.59
N ASN A 250 14.07 12.91 14.49
CA ASN A 250 13.97 14.37 14.52
C ASN A 250 12.51 14.79 14.75
N LEU A 251 12.16 15.01 16.02
CA LEU A 251 10.81 15.39 16.44
C LEU A 251 10.30 16.65 15.77
N SER A 252 11.18 17.61 15.47
CA SER A 252 10.80 18.85 14.79
C SER A 252 10.40 18.58 13.33
N LYS A 253 11.13 17.73 12.61
CA LYS A 253 10.76 17.28 11.25
C LYS A 253 9.45 16.50 11.27
N LEU A 254 9.27 15.63 12.26
CA LEU A 254 8.04 14.84 12.44
C LEU A 254 6.82 15.74 12.70
N ALA A 255 6.95 16.72 13.61
CA ALA A 255 5.89 17.66 13.92
C ALA A 255 5.54 18.55 12.72
N LEU A 256 6.56 19.09 12.05
CA LEU A 256 6.35 19.97 10.88
C LEU A 256 5.72 19.21 9.71
N GLY A 257 6.31 18.11 9.28
CA GLY A 257 5.80 17.34 8.14
C GLY A 257 4.46 16.68 8.44
N GLY A 258 4.23 16.19 9.68
CA GLY A 258 2.94 15.69 10.12
C GLY A 258 1.85 16.77 10.07
N SER A 259 2.16 18.00 10.50
CA SER A 259 1.24 19.15 10.39
C SER A 259 0.89 19.47 8.94
N VAL A 260 1.87 19.39 8.02
CA VAL A 260 1.66 19.60 6.58
C VAL A 260 0.73 18.52 6.01
N ILE A 261 0.92 17.24 6.39
CA ILE A 261 0.03 16.14 5.96
C ILE A 261 -1.40 16.37 6.49
N ILE A 262 -1.57 16.78 7.73
CA ILE A 262 -2.89 17.11 8.30
C ILE A 262 -3.51 18.31 7.57
N ALA A 263 -2.74 19.35 7.29
CA ALA A 263 -3.21 20.52 6.52
C ALA A 263 -3.66 20.14 5.11
N SER A 264 -3.05 19.14 4.48
CA SER A 264 -3.46 18.65 3.16
C SER A 264 -4.87 18.01 3.19
N LEU A 265 -5.26 17.33 4.27
CA LEU A 265 -6.63 16.82 4.45
C LEU A 265 -7.66 17.96 4.51
N TRP A 266 -7.33 19.02 5.21
CA TRP A 266 -8.19 20.21 5.27
C TRP A 266 -8.29 20.89 3.90
N LEU A 267 -7.19 21.03 3.17
CA LEU A 267 -7.16 21.58 1.81
C LEU A 267 -8.03 20.75 0.84
N ASN A 268 -7.94 19.42 0.88
CA ASN A 268 -8.80 18.54 0.09
C ASN A 268 -10.29 18.75 0.42
N ARG A 269 -10.62 18.91 1.70
CA ARG A 269 -12.00 19.16 2.16
C ARG A 269 -12.54 20.50 1.64
N LEU A 270 -11.72 21.56 1.67
CA LEU A 270 -12.10 22.87 1.13
C LEU A 270 -12.36 22.81 -0.38
N GLY A 271 -11.49 22.14 -1.15
CA GLY A 271 -11.65 21.95 -2.57
C GLY A 271 -12.94 21.21 -2.91
N ARG A 272 -13.29 20.17 -2.16
CA ARG A 272 -14.53 19.42 -2.32
C ARG A 272 -15.79 20.27 -2.07
N ASN A 273 -15.76 21.15 -1.08
CA ASN A 273 -16.88 22.04 -0.80
C ASN A 273 -17.12 23.06 -1.93
N LYS A 274 -16.05 23.51 -2.60
CA LYS A 274 -16.14 24.40 -3.76
C LYS A 274 -16.68 23.73 -5.04
N GLN A 275 -16.55 22.40 -5.15
CA GLN A 275 -17.00 21.62 -6.30
C GLN A 275 -18.45 21.10 -6.19
N LYS A 276 -19.10 21.25 -5.03
CA LYS A 276 -20.52 20.95 -4.92
C LYS A 276 -21.28 22.03 -5.70
N PRO A 277 -22.14 21.65 -6.69
CA PRO A 277 -23.05 22.62 -7.31
C PRO A 277 -23.88 23.28 -6.20
N CYS A 278 -24.09 24.60 -6.27
CA CYS A 278 -25.12 25.24 -5.48
C CYS A 278 -26.41 24.48 -5.74
N ALA A 279 -27.05 23.94 -4.69
CA ALA A 279 -28.38 23.37 -4.83
C ALA A 279 -29.26 24.48 -5.45
N PRO A 280 -30.03 24.19 -6.54
CA PRO A 280 -30.99 25.16 -7.01
C PRO A 280 -31.97 25.43 -5.87
N GLY A 281 -32.09 26.70 -5.50
CA GLY A 281 -33.02 27.20 -4.48
C GLY A 281 -34.46 27.07 -4.96
#